data_b7152983d012b7e5ec2ebb5533dac975
#
_entry.id   b7152983d012b7e5ec2ebb5533dac975
#
_cell.length_a   1.000
_cell.length_b   1.000
_cell.length_c   1.000
_cell.angle_alpha   90.00
_cell.angle_beta   90.00
_cell.angle_gamma   90.00
#
_symmetry.space_group_name_H-M   'P 1'
#
loop_
_entity.id
_entity.type
_entity.pdbx_description
1 polymer ?
#
loop_
_entity_poly.entity_id
_entity_poly.type
_entity_poly.pdbx_seq_one_letter_code
_entity_poly.pdbx_strand_id
1 'polypeptide(L)'
;PFDEMHGAEASRVLVNNKLMDARNETKKEWIFDLQHPGKVMLFDGRTGEAFDNPVMAGISYMLKLVHLVDDKIHARSTGPYSLVTQQPLGGKAQHGGQRLGEMEVWALEAFGASYTLQELLTVKSDDMQGRNETLNAIVKGKPIPRPGTPESFKVLMRELQSLGLDIGAYKIETLPDGQTRGVEVDLMSNINNKKFYSRPTYESITREDIETSLI
;
A
#
# COMPACT_ATOMS: atom_id res chain seq x y z
N PRO A 1 25.55 24.75 22.74
CA PRO A 1 25.11 24.63 21.34
C PRO A 1 24.07 25.67 21.05
N PHE A 2 23.84 26.65 20.83
CA PHE A 2 22.92 27.77 20.57
C PHE A 2 23.41 29.10 21.15
N ASP A 3 24.62 29.12 21.68
CA ASP A 3 25.23 30.35 22.14
C ASP A 3 26.15 30.93 21.04
N GLU A 4 26.00 32.19 20.75
CA GLU A 4 26.80 32.85 19.73
C GLU A 4 28.19 33.17 20.30
N MET A 5 29.17 32.42 19.87
CA MET A 5 30.57 32.65 20.22
C MET A 5 31.10 33.93 19.56
N HIS A 6 30.59 34.29 18.42
CA HIS A 6 30.98 35.48 17.63
C HIS A 6 29.75 36.27 17.23
N GLY A 7 29.82 37.59 17.29
CA GLY A 7 28.78 38.45 16.76
C GLY A 7 28.65 38.32 15.21
N ALA A 8 27.57 38.80 14.66
CA ALA A 8 27.24 38.62 13.24
C ALA A 8 28.33 39.16 12.28
N GLU A 9 28.94 40.29 12.62
CA GLU A 9 30.02 40.85 11.79
C GLU A 9 31.32 40.05 11.86
N ALA A 10 31.70 39.58 13.06
CA ALA A 10 32.90 38.77 13.23
C ALA A 10 32.70 37.38 12.52
N SER A 11 31.53 36.80 12.60
CA SER A 11 31.18 35.55 11.90
C SER A 11 31.30 35.76 10.37
N ARG A 12 30.80 36.87 9.84
CA ARG A 12 30.88 37.16 8.41
C ARG A 12 32.32 37.28 7.94
N VAL A 13 33.17 38.00 8.71
CA VAL A 13 34.61 38.15 8.37
C VAL A 13 35.32 36.80 8.39
N LEU A 14 35.06 35.95 9.41
CA LEU A 14 35.64 34.62 9.47
C LEU A 14 35.23 33.72 8.30
N VAL A 15 33.97 33.75 7.90
CA VAL A 15 33.48 33.00 6.75
C VAL A 15 34.11 33.48 5.47
N ASN A 16 34.18 34.81 5.27
CA ASN A 16 34.81 35.40 4.09
C ASN A 16 36.29 35.03 3.98
N ASN A 17 37.03 35.09 5.09
CA ASN A 17 38.45 34.71 5.11
C ASN A 17 38.60 33.21 4.73
N LYS A 18 37.77 32.33 5.27
CA LYS A 18 37.78 30.93 4.88
C LYS A 18 37.43 30.64 3.44
N LEU A 19 36.50 31.38 2.88
CA LEU A 19 36.17 31.28 1.45
C LEU A 19 37.32 31.78 0.55
N MET A 20 38.00 32.85 0.98
CA MET A 20 39.20 33.33 0.29
C MET A 20 40.34 32.32 0.34
N ASP A 21 40.59 31.72 1.52
CA ASP A 21 41.59 30.66 1.66
C ASP A 21 41.26 29.48 0.74
N ALA A 22 40.01 29.03 0.74
CA ALA A 22 39.53 27.94 -0.11
C ALA A 22 39.64 28.27 -1.62
N ARG A 23 39.38 29.51 -2.00
CA ARG A 23 39.60 29.97 -3.38
C ARG A 23 41.07 29.87 -3.77
N ASN A 24 41.97 30.31 -2.88
CA ASN A 24 43.40 30.30 -3.12
C ASN A 24 43.98 28.88 -3.18
N GLU A 25 43.52 27.99 -2.30
CA GLU A 25 43.92 26.58 -2.27
C GLU A 25 43.42 25.80 -3.50
N THR A 26 42.17 25.97 -3.87
CA THR A 26 41.55 25.23 -4.97
C THR A 26 41.75 25.85 -6.34
N LYS A 27 42.23 27.13 -6.41
CA LYS A 27 42.35 27.93 -7.62
C LYS A 27 41.04 28.10 -8.41
N LYS A 28 39.89 28.01 -7.74
CA LYS A 28 38.57 28.15 -8.32
C LYS A 28 38.01 29.53 -8.02
N GLU A 29 37.92 30.39 -9.01
CA GLU A 29 37.48 31.77 -8.84
C GLU A 29 36.03 31.91 -8.37
N TRP A 30 35.15 30.95 -8.72
CA TRP A 30 33.74 30.97 -8.38
C TRP A 30 33.43 30.79 -6.88
N ILE A 31 34.41 30.29 -6.05
CA ILE A 31 34.20 30.04 -4.63
C ILE A 31 33.98 31.33 -3.84
N PHE A 32 34.64 32.40 -4.23
CA PHE A 32 34.53 33.69 -3.56
C PHE A 32 34.54 34.85 -4.54
N ASP A 33 33.48 35.65 -4.51
CA ASP A 33 33.38 36.94 -5.20
C ASP A 33 33.30 38.05 -4.15
N LEU A 34 34.08 39.12 -4.37
CA LEU A 34 34.09 40.29 -3.48
C LEU A 34 32.76 41.05 -3.46
N GLN A 35 32.02 41.05 -4.58
CA GLN A 35 30.70 41.71 -4.65
C GLN A 35 29.61 40.88 -3.98
N HIS A 36 29.69 39.58 -4.12
CA HIS A 36 28.70 38.64 -3.61
C HIS A 36 29.35 37.48 -2.84
N PRO A 37 29.88 37.72 -1.63
CA PRO A 37 30.60 36.71 -0.88
C PRO A 37 29.73 35.45 -0.59
N GLY A 38 30.24 34.30 -0.98
CA GLY A 38 29.55 33.01 -0.82
C GLY A 38 28.36 32.76 -1.74
N LYS A 39 28.15 33.64 -2.72
CA LYS A 39 27.11 33.48 -3.73
C LYS A 39 27.71 33.30 -5.10
N VAL A 40 27.06 32.52 -5.93
CA VAL A 40 27.47 32.17 -7.29
C VAL A 40 26.36 32.50 -8.26
N MET A 41 26.71 33.03 -9.43
CA MET A 41 25.75 33.16 -10.52
C MET A 41 25.47 31.77 -11.10
N LEU A 42 24.22 31.30 -10.98
CA LEU A 42 23.76 30.04 -11.52
C LEU A 42 22.97 30.26 -12.82
N PHE A 43 22.96 29.24 -13.63
CA PHE A 43 22.20 29.18 -14.87
C PHE A 43 21.13 28.08 -14.78
N ASP A 44 19.96 28.37 -15.33
CA ASP A 44 18.93 27.34 -15.47
C ASP A 44 19.41 26.29 -16.49
N GLY A 45 19.56 25.04 -16.05
CA GLY A 45 20.02 23.95 -16.92
C GLY A 45 19.08 23.60 -18.06
N ARG A 46 17.81 24.05 -18.02
CA ARG A 46 16.82 23.82 -19.06
C ARG A 46 16.77 24.92 -20.12
N THR A 47 16.81 26.18 -19.69
CA THR A 47 16.72 27.34 -20.59
C THR A 47 18.08 27.92 -20.97
N GLY A 48 19.10 27.70 -20.15
CA GLY A 48 20.43 28.29 -20.30
C GLY A 48 20.51 29.77 -19.85
N GLU A 49 19.44 30.32 -19.29
CA GLU A 49 19.39 31.69 -18.80
C GLU A 49 20.00 31.78 -17.40
N ALA A 50 20.67 32.91 -17.11
CA ALA A 50 21.19 33.21 -15.79
C ALA A 50 20.05 33.56 -14.82
N PHE A 51 20.19 33.18 -13.54
CA PHE A 51 19.28 33.63 -12.49
C PHE A 51 19.41 35.13 -12.26
N ASP A 52 18.32 35.81 -11.92
CA ASP A 52 18.29 37.25 -11.70
C ASP A 52 19.20 37.67 -10.56
N ASN A 53 19.38 36.83 -9.56
CA ASN A 53 20.22 37.11 -8.40
C ASN A 53 21.23 35.98 -8.16
N PRO A 54 22.46 36.31 -7.69
CA PRO A 54 23.41 35.29 -7.28
C PRO A 54 22.89 34.48 -6.09
N VAL A 55 23.09 33.18 -6.14
CA VAL A 55 22.56 32.17 -5.19
C VAL A 55 23.69 31.60 -4.35
N MET A 56 23.44 31.41 -3.07
CA MET A 56 24.39 30.72 -2.18
C MET A 56 24.54 29.26 -2.63
N ALA A 57 25.77 28.86 -2.92
CA ALA A 57 26.08 27.48 -3.31
C ALA A 57 27.24 26.95 -2.47
N GLY A 58 27.13 25.67 -2.06
CA GLY A 58 28.16 25.01 -1.27
C GLY A 58 27.83 23.54 -1.04
N ILE A 59 28.75 22.87 -0.40
CA ILE A 59 28.59 21.47 0.02
C ILE A 59 27.92 21.45 1.38
N SER A 60 26.75 20.81 1.45
CA SER A 60 26.04 20.60 2.71
C SER A 60 26.39 19.22 3.28
N TYR A 61 26.76 19.18 4.55
CA TYR A 61 26.97 17.93 5.26
C TYR A 61 25.64 17.43 5.82
N MET A 62 25.22 16.27 5.34
CA MET A 62 23.96 15.67 5.78
C MET A 62 24.21 14.36 6.51
N LEU A 63 23.59 14.21 7.68
CA LEU A 63 23.61 13.01 8.48
C LEU A 63 22.25 12.32 8.46
N LYS A 64 22.26 11.01 8.23
CA LYS A 64 21.09 10.16 8.37
C LYS A 64 21.18 9.43 9.71
N LEU A 65 20.38 9.81 10.71
CA LEU A 65 20.49 9.31 12.07
C LEU A 65 19.65 8.05 12.32
N VAL A 66 18.32 8.16 12.21
CA VAL A 66 17.38 7.10 12.61
C VAL A 66 16.63 6.45 11.46
N HIS A 67 16.79 6.94 10.25
CA HIS A 67 16.06 6.41 9.08
C HIS A 67 16.88 5.33 8.35
N LEU A 68 17.46 4.41 9.10
CA LEU A 68 18.22 3.31 8.55
C LEU A 68 17.28 2.29 7.87
N VAL A 69 17.77 1.66 6.81
CA VAL A 69 17.00 0.65 6.07
C VAL A 69 16.70 -0.58 6.92
N ASP A 70 17.63 -0.97 7.78
CA ASP A 70 17.50 -2.14 8.65
C ASP A 70 16.32 -2.01 9.62
N ASP A 71 16.01 -0.79 10.05
CA ASP A 71 14.87 -0.52 10.92
C ASP A 71 13.53 -0.49 10.16
N LYS A 72 13.56 -0.30 8.84
CA LYS A 72 12.37 -0.14 8.01
C LYS A 72 12.06 -1.36 7.15
N ILE A 73 13.07 -2.17 6.81
CA ILE A 73 12.86 -3.37 6.01
C ILE A 73 11.94 -4.35 6.74
N HIS A 74 10.88 -4.76 6.08
CA HIS A 74 9.91 -5.69 6.64
C HIS A 74 9.23 -6.49 5.53
N ALA A 75 9.05 -7.79 5.77
CA ALA A 75 8.30 -8.68 4.89
C ALA A 75 7.51 -9.68 5.73
N ARG A 76 6.41 -10.16 5.18
CA ARG A 76 5.56 -11.18 5.79
C ARG A 76 5.02 -12.12 4.72
N SER A 77 5.00 -13.42 5.02
CA SER A 77 4.20 -14.40 4.30
C SER A 77 3.02 -14.86 5.16
N THR A 78 3.30 -15.55 6.25
CA THR A 78 2.35 -15.95 7.28
C THR A 78 2.85 -15.43 8.63
N GLY A 79 1.95 -15.20 9.57
CA GLY A 79 2.32 -14.69 10.89
C GLY A 79 1.13 -14.67 11.84
N PRO A 80 1.22 -13.98 12.97
CA PRO A 80 0.16 -13.92 13.97
C PRO A 80 -1.07 -13.15 13.46
N TYR A 81 -2.23 -13.57 13.94
CA TYR A 81 -3.54 -13.00 13.61
C TYR A 81 -4.28 -12.60 14.88
N SER A 82 -5.19 -11.64 14.76
CA SER A 82 -6.12 -11.28 15.84
C SER A 82 -7.07 -12.44 16.14
N LEU A 83 -7.41 -12.64 17.41
CA LEU A 83 -8.31 -13.72 17.82
C LEU A 83 -9.76 -13.49 17.35
N VAL A 84 -10.25 -12.27 17.43
CA VAL A 84 -11.65 -11.95 17.14
C VAL A 84 -11.91 -11.80 15.65
N THR A 85 -11.16 -10.92 15.00
CA THR A 85 -11.36 -10.58 13.59
C THR A 85 -10.60 -11.48 12.63
N GLN A 86 -9.67 -12.30 13.12
CA GLN A 86 -8.78 -13.14 12.30
C GLN A 86 -7.96 -12.35 11.24
N GLN A 87 -7.81 -11.05 11.45
CA GLN A 87 -6.99 -10.18 10.60
C GLN A 87 -5.52 -10.28 10.99
N PRO A 88 -4.57 -10.10 10.05
CA PRO A 88 -3.16 -9.99 10.36
C PRO A 88 -2.89 -8.84 11.34
N LEU A 89 -2.03 -9.07 12.32
CA LEU A 89 -1.57 -7.99 13.21
C LEU A 89 -0.77 -6.95 12.44
N GLY A 90 -0.70 -5.72 12.95
CA GLY A 90 0.10 -4.64 12.38
C GLY A 90 1.48 -4.52 13.05
N GLY A 91 2.43 -3.86 12.37
CA GLY A 91 3.73 -3.49 12.90
C GLY A 91 4.84 -4.52 12.66
N LYS A 92 6.06 -4.00 12.45
CA LYS A 92 7.26 -4.81 12.19
C LYS A 92 7.61 -5.72 13.38
N ALA A 93 7.50 -5.22 14.62
CA ALA A 93 7.86 -5.97 15.83
C ALA A 93 7.02 -7.24 16.02
N GLN A 94 5.80 -7.26 15.50
CA GLN A 94 4.87 -8.39 15.59
C GLN A 94 4.84 -9.23 14.30
N HIS A 95 5.77 -9.05 13.39
CA HIS A 95 5.72 -9.65 12.06
C HIS A 95 4.37 -9.43 11.36
N GLY A 96 3.85 -8.23 11.49
CA GLY A 96 2.53 -7.84 11.00
C GLY A 96 2.48 -7.59 9.50
N GLY A 97 1.27 -7.49 8.96
CA GLY A 97 1.01 -7.15 7.56
C GLY A 97 0.93 -5.64 7.32
N GLN A 98 0.94 -5.28 6.06
CA GLN A 98 0.68 -3.91 5.63
C GLN A 98 -0.82 -3.63 5.64
N ARG A 99 -1.20 -2.42 6.02
CA ARG A 99 -2.59 -2.00 6.01
C ARG A 99 -3.00 -1.55 4.60
N LEU A 100 -4.03 -2.16 4.05
CA LEU A 100 -4.77 -1.61 2.92
C LEU A 100 -5.83 -0.64 3.50
N GLY A 101 -5.59 0.65 3.37
CA GLY A 101 -6.50 1.66 3.90
C GLY A 101 -7.73 1.87 3.02
N GLU A 102 -8.61 2.76 3.45
CA GLU A 102 -9.85 3.07 2.74
C GLU A 102 -9.58 3.68 1.36
N MET A 103 -8.59 4.57 1.26
CA MET A 103 -8.22 5.20 -0.02
C MET A 103 -7.64 4.19 -1.02
N GLU A 104 -6.86 3.22 -0.57
CA GLU A 104 -6.33 2.14 -1.40
C GLU A 104 -7.47 1.24 -1.93
N VAL A 105 -8.50 1.01 -1.12
CA VAL A 105 -9.72 0.30 -1.55
C VAL A 105 -10.44 1.10 -2.65
N TRP A 106 -10.62 2.41 -2.49
CA TRP A 106 -11.22 3.28 -3.51
C TRP A 106 -10.44 3.26 -4.82
N ALA A 107 -9.12 3.21 -4.76
CA ALA A 107 -8.29 3.09 -5.96
C ALA A 107 -8.56 1.79 -6.72
N LEU A 108 -8.71 0.66 -6.02
CA LEU A 108 -9.05 -0.62 -6.64
C LEU A 108 -10.47 -0.62 -7.22
N GLU A 109 -11.42 0.01 -6.56
CA GLU A 109 -12.78 0.19 -7.05
C GLU A 109 -12.81 1.06 -8.32
N ALA A 110 -12.03 2.14 -8.36
CA ALA A 110 -11.92 3.01 -9.53
C ALA A 110 -11.36 2.28 -10.76
N PHE A 111 -10.44 1.34 -10.56
CA PHE A 111 -9.92 0.48 -11.62
C PHE A 111 -10.87 -0.67 -11.99
N GLY A 112 -11.96 -0.88 -11.27
CA GLY A 112 -12.87 -2.01 -11.48
C GLY A 112 -12.24 -3.38 -11.16
N ALA A 113 -11.17 -3.42 -10.35
CA ALA A 113 -10.42 -4.62 -10.01
C ALA A 113 -11.12 -5.42 -8.89
N SER A 114 -12.33 -5.91 -9.12
CA SER A 114 -13.17 -6.57 -8.13
C SER A 114 -12.59 -7.87 -7.59
N TYR A 115 -12.00 -8.70 -8.46
CA TYR A 115 -11.38 -9.96 -8.02
C TYR A 115 -10.15 -9.74 -7.15
N THR A 116 -9.33 -8.77 -7.49
CA THR A 116 -8.16 -8.39 -6.67
C THR A 116 -8.60 -7.88 -5.31
N LEU A 117 -9.62 -7.03 -5.26
CA LEU A 117 -10.19 -6.52 -4.02
C LEU A 117 -10.76 -7.65 -3.16
N GLN A 118 -11.51 -8.57 -3.76
CA GLN A 118 -12.04 -9.75 -3.07
C GLN A 118 -10.91 -10.62 -2.47
N GLU A 119 -9.86 -10.87 -3.22
CA GLU A 119 -8.71 -11.63 -2.74
C GLU A 119 -8.02 -10.95 -1.53
N LEU A 120 -7.83 -9.63 -1.61
CA LEU A 120 -7.22 -8.86 -0.53
C LEU A 120 -8.06 -8.85 0.74
N LEU A 121 -9.39 -8.79 0.60
CA LEU A 121 -10.32 -8.77 1.74
C LEU A 121 -10.53 -10.14 2.38
N THR A 122 -10.35 -11.23 1.66
CA THR A 122 -10.68 -12.58 2.13
C THR A 122 -9.45 -13.44 2.37
N VAL A 123 -8.91 -14.04 1.33
CA VAL A 123 -7.84 -15.05 1.41
C VAL A 123 -6.54 -14.49 1.98
N LYS A 124 -6.22 -13.24 1.71
CA LYS A 124 -5.02 -12.56 2.24
C LYS A 124 -5.23 -11.93 3.62
N SER A 125 -6.47 -11.81 4.09
CA SER A 125 -6.81 -11.13 5.33
C SER A 125 -7.43 -12.08 6.36
N ASP A 126 -8.75 -12.16 6.42
CA ASP A 126 -9.50 -12.71 7.54
C ASP A 126 -10.30 -13.98 7.28
N ASP A 127 -10.28 -14.54 6.07
CA ASP A 127 -10.84 -15.86 5.80
C ASP A 127 -9.84 -16.97 6.24
N MET A 128 -9.97 -17.46 7.47
CA MET A 128 -9.07 -18.45 8.05
C MET A 128 -9.06 -19.77 7.24
N GLN A 129 -10.23 -20.26 6.84
CA GLN A 129 -10.33 -21.51 6.09
C GLN A 129 -9.81 -21.34 4.66
N GLY A 130 -10.23 -20.29 3.96
CA GLY A 130 -9.78 -19.99 2.60
C GLY A 130 -8.28 -19.78 2.51
N ARG A 131 -7.68 -19.15 3.52
CA ARG A 131 -6.22 -18.97 3.63
C ARG A 131 -5.48 -20.30 3.67
N ASN A 132 -5.91 -21.21 4.54
CA ASN A 132 -5.28 -22.51 4.68
C ASN A 132 -5.47 -23.39 3.43
N GLU A 133 -6.66 -23.39 2.86
CA GLU A 133 -6.96 -24.12 1.61
C GLU A 133 -6.13 -23.57 0.43
N THR A 134 -5.97 -22.26 0.35
CA THR A 134 -5.17 -21.60 -0.70
C THR A 134 -3.69 -21.94 -0.57
N LEU A 135 -3.12 -21.89 0.63
CA LEU A 135 -1.73 -22.31 0.87
C LEU A 135 -1.51 -23.78 0.48
N ASN A 136 -2.41 -24.66 0.87
CA ASN A 136 -2.35 -26.08 0.49
C ASN A 136 -2.49 -26.28 -1.03
N ALA A 137 -3.32 -25.49 -1.70
CA ALA A 137 -3.48 -25.55 -3.15
C ALA A 137 -2.19 -25.11 -3.88
N ILE A 138 -1.57 -24.01 -3.41
CA ILE A 138 -0.29 -23.51 -3.98
C ILE A 138 0.80 -24.58 -3.82
N VAL A 139 0.97 -25.15 -2.63
CA VAL A 139 1.98 -26.18 -2.37
C VAL A 139 1.77 -27.44 -3.24
N LYS A 140 0.51 -27.81 -3.48
CA LYS A 140 0.14 -28.98 -4.27
C LYS A 140 0.00 -28.71 -5.78
N GLY A 141 0.19 -27.47 -6.22
CA GLY A 141 -0.01 -27.09 -7.62
C GLY A 141 -1.47 -27.21 -8.10
N LYS A 142 -2.44 -27.14 -7.19
CA LYS A 142 -3.87 -27.25 -7.51
C LYS A 142 -4.50 -25.87 -7.73
N PRO A 143 -5.64 -25.79 -8.46
CA PRO A 143 -6.38 -24.55 -8.58
C PRO A 143 -6.78 -24.01 -7.21
N ILE A 144 -6.68 -22.69 -7.05
CA ILE A 144 -7.05 -22.02 -5.81
C ILE A 144 -8.57 -22.06 -5.64
N PRO A 145 -9.08 -22.47 -4.46
CA PRO A 145 -10.52 -22.50 -4.19
C PRO A 145 -11.07 -21.06 -4.15
N ARG A 146 -12.38 -20.92 -4.28
CA ARG A 146 -13.04 -19.63 -4.14
C ARG A 146 -13.00 -19.15 -2.70
N PRO A 147 -12.85 -17.82 -2.49
CA PRO A 147 -12.85 -17.24 -1.17
C PRO A 147 -14.20 -17.43 -0.48
N GLY A 148 -14.17 -17.61 0.82
CA GLY A 148 -15.34 -17.72 1.69
C GLY A 148 -15.80 -16.34 2.21
N THR A 149 -16.57 -16.38 3.32
CA THR A 149 -17.03 -15.17 3.99
C THR A 149 -15.98 -14.70 5.00
N PRO A 150 -15.64 -13.40 5.01
CA PRO A 150 -14.72 -12.81 5.98
C PRO A 150 -15.21 -13.00 7.43
N GLU A 151 -14.30 -13.33 8.36
CA GLU A 151 -14.67 -13.46 9.78
C GLU A 151 -15.11 -12.13 10.39
N SER A 152 -14.54 -11.01 9.97
CA SER A 152 -14.98 -9.68 10.39
C SER A 152 -16.43 -9.40 10.04
N PHE A 153 -16.91 -9.88 8.90
CA PHE A 153 -18.31 -9.75 8.50
C PHE A 153 -19.23 -10.59 9.41
N LYS A 154 -18.81 -11.80 9.80
CA LYS A 154 -19.57 -12.62 10.76
C LYS A 154 -19.68 -11.96 12.12
N VAL A 155 -18.58 -11.34 12.60
CA VAL A 155 -18.58 -10.55 13.84
C VAL A 155 -19.59 -9.40 13.74
N LEU A 156 -19.59 -8.65 12.65
CA LEU A 156 -20.55 -7.55 12.41
C LEU A 156 -21.99 -8.07 12.48
N MET A 157 -22.31 -9.19 11.82
CA MET A 157 -23.65 -9.77 11.88
C MET A 157 -24.06 -10.12 13.31
N ARG A 158 -23.16 -10.72 14.09
CA ARG A 158 -23.44 -11.07 15.50
C ARG A 158 -23.64 -9.83 16.37
N GLU A 159 -22.86 -8.80 16.15
CA GLU A 159 -23.04 -7.53 16.87
C GLU A 159 -24.39 -6.88 16.55
N LEU A 160 -24.80 -6.88 15.29
CA LEU A 160 -26.12 -6.36 14.89
C LEU A 160 -27.26 -7.21 15.48
N GLN A 161 -27.13 -8.54 15.48
CA GLN A 161 -28.11 -9.43 16.14
C GLN A 161 -28.18 -9.17 17.64
N SER A 162 -27.06 -8.84 18.30
CA SER A 162 -27.06 -8.51 19.73
C SER A 162 -27.80 -7.19 20.04
N LEU A 163 -27.90 -6.30 19.07
CA LEU A 163 -28.69 -5.07 19.14
C LEU A 163 -30.18 -5.29 18.82
N GLY A 164 -30.61 -6.54 18.59
CA GLY A 164 -31.99 -6.89 18.28
C GLY A 164 -32.36 -6.70 16.79
N LEU A 165 -31.37 -6.51 15.91
CA LEU A 165 -31.59 -6.44 14.46
C LEU A 165 -31.49 -7.83 13.85
N ASP A 166 -32.49 -8.21 13.06
CA ASP A 166 -32.44 -9.46 12.30
C ASP A 166 -31.83 -9.21 10.91
N ILE A 167 -30.75 -9.93 10.60
CA ILE A 167 -30.03 -9.81 9.34
C ILE A 167 -29.83 -11.21 8.78
N GLY A 168 -30.42 -11.44 7.61
CA GLY A 168 -30.26 -12.67 6.85
C GLY A 168 -29.71 -12.41 5.44
N ALA A 169 -29.02 -13.38 4.90
CA ALA A 169 -28.60 -13.37 3.50
C ALA A 169 -29.49 -14.31 2.69
N TYR A 170 -30.00 -13.81 1.58
CA TYR A 170 -30.89 -14.56 0.69
C TYR A 170 -30.31 -14.60 -0.72
N LYS A 171 -30.28 -15.81 -1.30
CA LYS A 171 -29.99 -15.99 -2.73
C LYS A 171 -31.31 -16.01 -3.49
N ILE A 172 -31.39 -15.19 -4.53
CA ILE A 172 -32.54 -15.18 -5.43
C ILE A 172 -32.37 -16.34 -6.42
N GLU A 173 -33.28 -17.31 -6.38
CA GLU A 173 -33.34 -18.37 -7.35
C GLU A 173 -34.58 -18.17 -8.25
N THR A 174 -34.35 -18.23 -9.56
CA THR A 174 -35.41 -18.14 -10.54
C THR A 174 -35.95 -19.55 -10.82
N LEU A 175 -37.20 -19.78 -10.50
CA LEU A 175 -37.89 -21.04 -10.79
C LEU A 175 -38.19 -21.17 -12.31
N PRO A 176 -38.40 -22.40 -12.83
CA PRO A 176 -38.75 -22.61 -14.24
C PRO A 176 -39.99 -21.86 -14.67
N ASP A 177 -40.87 -21.51 -13.75
CA ASP A 177 -42.10 -20.75 -13.96
C ASP A 177 -41.90 -19.23 -14.08
N GLY A 178 -40.63 -18.74 -14.06
CA GLY A 178 -40.30 -17.32 -14.11
C GLY A 178 -40.49 -16.58 -12.77
N GLN A 179 -40.94 -17.26 -11.71
CA GLN A 179 -41.05 -16.66 -10.40
C GLN A 179 -39.69 -16.67 -9.66
N THR A 180 -39.42 -15.61 -8.89
CA THR A 180 -38.22 -15.51 -8.09
C THR A 180 -38.51 -15.87 -6.62
N ARG A 181 -37.72 -16.78 -6.05
CA ARG A 181 -37.79 -17.15 -4.63
C ARG A 181 -36.48 -16.80 -3.94
N GLY A 182 -36.59 -16.13 -2.78
CA GLY A 182 -35.46 -15.95 -1.88
C GLY A 182 -35.20 -17.22 -1.08
N VAL A 183 -34.03 -17.81 -1.23
CA VAL A 183 -33.58 -18.96 -0.40
C VAL A 183 -32.55 -18.42 0.59
N GLU A 184 -32.80 -18.64 1.87
CA GLU A 184 -31.88 -18.22 2.93
C GLU A 184 -30.56 -18.96 2.81
N VAL A 185 -29.45 -18.21 2.90
CA VAL A 185 -28.09 -18.73 2.81
C VAL A 185 -27.44 -18.59 4.18
N ASP A 186 -27.07 -19.68 4.79
CA ASP A 186 -26.30 -19.66 6.03
C ASP A 186 -24.86 -19.20 5.75
N LEU A 187 -24.58 -17.94 6.08
CA LEU A 187 -23.25 -17.32 5.97
C LEU A 187 -22.27 -17.81 7.03
N MET A 188 -22.76 -18.48 8.07
CA MET A 188 -21.93 -18.99 9.16
C MET A 188 -21.34 -20.36 8.86
N SER A 189 -21.98 -21.16 8.01
CA SER A 189 -21.49 -22.46 7.60
C SER A 189 -20.64 -22.36 6.31
N ASN A 190 -19.33 -22.34 6.44
CA ASN A 190 -18.41 -22.44 5.30
C ASN A 190 -18.41 -23.82 4.63
N ILE A 191 -19.15 -24.79 5.19
CA ILE A 191 -18.93 -26.22 4.91
C ILE A 191 -19.63 -26.70 3.65
N ASN A 192 -20.75 -26.12 3.25
CA ASN A 192 -21.60 -26.70 2.20
C ASN A 192 -21.62 -25.97 0.85
N ASN A 193 -20.96 -24.80 0.73
CA ASN A 193 -21.01 -24.01 -0.49
C ASN A 193 -20.01 -24.43 -1.60
N LYS A 194 -19.26 -25.52 -1.39
CA LYS A 194 -18.29 -26.03 -2.41
C LYS A 194 -18.96 -26.48 -3.73
N LYS A 195 -20.27 -26.75 -3.72
CA LYS A 195 -20.98 -27.27 -4.92
C LYS A 195 -21.45 -26.19 -5.91
N PHE A 196 -21.49 -24.91 -5.54
CA PHE A 196 -22.15 -23.88 -6.35
C PHE A 196 -21.26 -23.15 -7.33
N TYR A 197 -19.96 -23.42 -7.32
CA TYR A 197 -19.02 -22.67 -8.16
C TYR A 197 -17.95 -23.58 -8.79
N SER A 198 -18.37 -24.54 -9.60
CA SER A 198 -17.45 -25.05 -10.61
C SER A 198 -17.16 -23.90 -11.58
N ARG A 199 -15.94 -23.34 -11.61
CA ARG A 199 -15.49 -22.61 -12.79
C ARG A 199 -15.71 -23.54 -13.97
N PRO A 200 -16.32 -23.08 -15.06
CA PRO A 200 -16.11 -23.78 -16.31
C PRO A 200 -14.58 -23.84 -16.48
N THR A 201 -14.03 -25.02 -16.49
CA THR A 201 -12.65 -25.23 -16.89
C THR A 201 -12.50 -24.65 -18.29
N TYR A 202 -11.36 -24.04 -18.61
CA TYR A 202 -11.09 -23.48 -19.94
C TYR A 202 -11.40 -24.47 -21.07
N GLU A 203 -11.43 -25.77 -20.77
CA GLU A 203 -11.81 -26.87 -21.67
C GLU A 203 -13.33 -26.97 -21.93
N SER A 204 -14.17 -26.32 -21.13
CA SER A 204 -15.63 -26.35 -21.30
C SER A 204 -16.21 -25.08 -21.99
N ILE A 205 -15.38 -24.11 -22.31
CA ILE A 205 -15.77 -22.94 -23.12
C ILE A 205 -15.64 -23.39 -24.59
N THR A 206 -16.70 -23.83 -25.18
CA THR A 206 -16.75 -24.14 -26.61
C THR A 206 -16.76 -22.83 -27.42
N ARG A 207 -16.31 -22.90 -28.68
CA ARG A 207 -16.35 -21.74 -29.60
C ARG A 207 -17.75 -21.09 -29.70
N GLU A 208 -18.80 -21.87 -29.51
CA GLU A 208 -20.19 -21.42 -29.53
C GLU A 208 -20.54 -20.48 -28.36
N ASP A 209 -19.91 -20.66 -27.18
CA ASP A 209 -20.12 -19.78 -26.02
C ASP A 209 -19.47 -18.40 -26.21
N ILE A 210 -18.45 -18.30 -27.07
CA ILE A 210 -17.77 -17.05 -27.38
C ILE A 210 -18.58 -16.26 -28.43
N GLU A 211 -19.19 -16.93 -29.41
CA GLU A 211 -19.98 -16.28 -30.47
C GLU A 211 -21.29 -15.73 -29.92
N THR A 212 -21.92 -16.40 -28.94
CA THR A 212 -23.16 -15.90 -28.30
C THR A 212 -22.93 -14.72 -27.34
N SER A 213 -21.70 -14.47 -26.89
CA SER A 213 -21.39 -13.30 -26.04
C SER A 213 -21.00 -12.04 -26.83
N LEU A 214 -20.94 -12.12 -28.17
CA LEU A 214 -20.57 -11.02 -29.06
C LEU A 214 -21.76 -10.46 -29.87
N ILE A 215 -22.98 -10.95 -29.64
CA ILE A 215 -24.24 -10.41 -30.14
C ILE A 215 -25.01 -9.77 -28.99
#